data_6ce16d3efe94944c02f57ce4d43bf7ef
#
_entry.id   6ce16d3efe94944c02f57ce4d43bf7ef
#
_cell.length_a   1.000
_cell.length_b   1.000
_cell.length_c   1.000
_cell.angle_alpha   90.00
_cell.angle_beta   90.00
_cell.angle_gamma   90.00
#
_symmetry.space_group_name_H-M   'P 1'
#
loop_
_entity.id
_entity.type
_entity.pdbx_description
1 polymer ?
#
loop_
_entity_poly.entity_id
_entity_poly.type
_entity_poly.pdbx_seq_one_letter_code
_entity_poly.pdbx_strand_id
1 'polypeptide(L)'
;RKTASENASDLIVLGWPGYTNTAGRLFGSVIDEIVEDPPADVALVRYRAKKAVKRVLVPVAGGPNSRRAVKMAVVMAAAEETPAAVDLIHVVPPGSKSSTRVRARQITSYAREGIEYPYISENIVEGANLVPAILEAAKPYDLIVMGASEEPIFRNILIGPMTEQIAKQADVTVIVVKRRSSRLQSFVRQTMLPPTEPVELPRIENGDEQP
;
A
#
# COMPACT_ATOMS: atom_id res chain seq x y z
N ARG A 1 13.37 -18.93 1.26
CA ARG A 1 13.37 -18.83 -0.22
C ARG A 1 13.20 -20.20 -0.86
N LYS A 2 14.11 -21.13 -0.61
CA LYS A 2 14.10 -22.47 -1.24
C LYS A 2 12.75 -23.18 -1.07
N THR A 3 12.25 -23.27 0.15
CA THR A 3 10.95 -23.88 0.48
C THR A 3 9.78 -23.24 -0.27
N ALA A 4 9.74 -21.90 -0.36
CA ALA A 4 8.67 -21.19 -1.07
C ALA A 4 8.70 -21.44 -2.59
N SER A 5 9.89 -21.52 -3.18
CA SER A 5 10.06 -21.84 -4.60
C SER A 5 9.73 -23.30 -4.91
N GLU A 6 10.15 -24.23 -4.04
CA GLU A 6 9.88 -25.66 -4.19
C GLU A 6 8.38 -26.01 -4.05
N ASN A 7 7.66 -25.29 -3.18
CA ASN A 7 6.23 -25.49 -2.95
C ASN A 7 5.33 -24.61 -3.81
N ALA A 8 5.89 -23.88 -4.78
CA ALA A 8 5.14 -22.94 -5.64
C ALA A 8 4.21 -22.01 -4.84
N SER A 9 4.69 -21.49 -3.71
CA SER A 9 3.90 -20.64 -2.82
C SER A 9 3.57 -19.31 -3.48
N ASP A 10 2.31 -18.88 -3.38
CA ASP A 10 1.84 -17.60 -3.90
C ASP A 10 2.04 -16.45 -2.91
N LEU A 11 2.11 -16.77 -1.61
CA LEU A 11 2.23 -15.81 -0.52
C LEU A 11 3.17 -16.33 0.56
N ILE A 12 4.04 -15.44 1.05
CA ILE A 12 4.88 -15.65 2.22
C ILE A 12 4.42 -14.68 3.32
N VAL A 13 4.02 -15.22 4.48
CA VAL A 13 3.66 -14.40 5.64
C VAL A 13 4.80 -14.40 6.63
N LEU A 14 5.27 -13.20 6.99
CA LEU A 14 6.37 -13.00 7.91
C LEU A 14 5.92 -12.14 9.09
N GLY A 15 6.19 -12.58 10.30
CA GLY A 15 6.03 -11.74 11.48
C GLY A 15 7.11 -10.65 11.53
N TRP A 16 6.72 -9.45 11.90
CA TRP A 16 7.66 -8.37 12.18
C TRP A 16 8.00 -8.36 13.67
N PRO A 17 9.16 -8.88 14.07
CA PRO A 17 9.51 -9.05 15.49
C PRO A 17 9.90 -7.72 16.18
N GLY A 18 9.92 -6.62 15.45
CA GLY A 18 10.46 -5.33 15.87
C GLY A 18 11.73 -4.99 15.12
N TYR A 19 12.31 -3.83 15.44
CA TYR A 19 13.55 -3.40 14.80
C TYR A 19 14.74 -4.11 15.41
N THR A 20 15.65 -4.55 14.53
CA THR A 20 16.99 -4.96 14.99
C THR A 20 17.85 -3.69 15.13
N ASN A 21 18.60 -3.59 16.23
CA ASN A 21 19.59 -2.50 16.44
C ASN A 21 20.84 -2.65 15.54
N THR A 22 20.79 -3.51 14.54
CA THR A 22 21.91 -3.76 13.64
C THR A 22 21.89 -2.74 12.51
N ALA A 23 22.92 -1.94 12.40
CA ALA A 23 23.05 -0.93 11.36
C ALA A 23 22.80 -1.52 9.96
N GLY A 24 21.85 -0.93 9.23
CA GLY A 24 21.51 -1.31 7.85
C GLY A 24 20.52 -2.48 7.70
N ARG A 25 19.93 -3.00 8.79
CA ARG A 25 18.93 -4.08 8.73
C ARG A 25 17.65 -3.68 9.44
N LEU A 26 16.54 -3.72 8.70
CA LEU A 26 15.24 -3.28 9.21
C LEU A 26 14.54 -4.34 10.05
N PHE A 27 14.53 -5.59 9.58
CA PHE A 27 13.81 -6.72 10.22
C PHE A 27 14.72 -7.89 10.59
N GLY A 28 16.02 -7.80 10.27
CA GLY A 28 16.99 -8.88 10.40
C GLY A 28 17.31 -9.55 9.05
N SER A 29 18.48 -10.20 8.99
CA SER A 29 19.06 -10.67 7.72
C SER A 29 18.14 -11.56 6.87
N VAL A 30 17.40 -12.45 7.51
CA VAL A 30 16.54 -13.43 6.81
C VAL A 30 15.31 -12.73 6.20
N ILE A 31 14.65 -11.86 6.98
CA ILE A 31 13.45 -11.17 6.52
C ILE A 31 13.83 -10.15 5.45
N ASP A 32 14.89 -9.37 5.69
CA ASP A 32 15.37 -8.34 4.75
C ASP A 32 15.70 -8.96 3.39
N GLU A 33 16.41 -10.09 3.36
CA GLU A 33 16.73 -10.82 2.14
C GLU A 33 15.49 -11.32 1.39
N ILE A 34 14.47 -11.81 2.11
CA ILE A 34 13.22 -12.26 1.48
C ILE A 34 12.44 -11.08 0.92
N VAL A 35 12.38 -9.97 1.64
CA VAL A 35 11.62 -8.77 1.25
C VAL A 35 12.29 -8.02 0.11
N GLU A 36 13.62 -8.05 0.01
CA GLU A 36 14.38 -7.40 -1.07
C GLU A 36 14.10 -8.04 -2.44
N ASP A 37 14.08 -9.38 -2.51
CA ASP A 37 13.84 -10.13 -3.75
C ASP A 37 12.89 -11.31 -3.46
N PRO A 38 11.60 -11.04 -3.32
CA PRO A 38 10.65 -12.04 -2.87
C PRO A 38 10.32 -13.07 -3.97
N PRO A 39 10.39 -14.38 -3.66
CA PRO A 39 10.03 -15.44 -4.60
C PRO A 39 8.51 -15.55 -4.82
N ALA A 40 7.72 -15.00 -3.91
CA ALA A 40 6.27 -14.91 -3.93
C ALA A 40 5.84 -13.54 -3.40
N ASP A 41 4.55 -13.22 -3.39
CA ASP A 41 4.04 -12.05 -2.67
C ASP A 41 4.39 -12.18 -1.18
N VAL A 42 4.71 -11.08 -0.51
CA VAL A 42 5.09 -11.07 0.91
C VAL A 42 4.12 -10.23 1.71
N ALA A 43 3.63 -10.76 2.82
CA ALA A 43 2.90 -10.02 3.84
C ALA A 43 3.75 -9.94 5.13
N LEU A 44 4.17 -8.73 5.49
CA LEU A 44 4.83 -8.45 6.76
C LEU A 44 3.78 -8.05 7.78
N VAL A 45 3.65 -8.83 8.87
CA VAL A 45 2.63 -8.63 9.89
C VAL A 45 3.26 -8.07 11.15
N ARG A 46 2.93 -6.81 11.47
CA ARG A 46 3.19 -6.23 12.78
C ARG A 46 1.97 -6.41 13.67
N TYR A 47 2.00 -7.43 14.46
CA TYR A 47 0.91 -7.78 15.35
C TYR A 47 0.86 -6.88 16.59
N ARG A 48 -0.32 -6.39 16.96
CA ARG A 48 -0.54 -5.55 18.14
C ARG A 48 -1.47 -6.15 19.17
N ALA A 49 -2.63 -6.64 18.76
CA ALA A 49 -3.62 -7.19 19.69
C ALA A 49 -4.46 -8.28 19.03
N LYS A 50 -4.85 -9.28 19.82
CA LYS A 50 -5.81 -10.30 19.38
C LYS A 50 -7.22 -9.74 19.53
N LYS A 51 -7.75 -9.14 18.48
CA LYS A 51 -9.14 -8.66 18.39
C LYS A 51 -9.78 -9.24 17.14
N ALA A 52 -11.08 -9.49 17.21
CA ALA A 52 -11.86 -9.76 16.00
C ALA A 52 -11.73 -8.55 15.07
N VAL A 53 -11.51 -8.80 13.79
CA VAL A 53 -11.39 -7.74 12.80
C VAL A 53 -12.77 -7.38 12.29
N LYS A 54 -13.28 -6.21 12.64
CA LYS A 54 -14.56 -5.67 12.17
C LYS A 54 -14.41 -4.61 11.10
N ARG A 55 -13.32 -3.87 11.15
CA ARG A 55 -13.03 -2.78 10.21
C ARG A 55 -11.57 -2.78 9.80
N VAL A 56 -11.35 -2.79 8.49
CA VAL A 56 -10.02 -2.78 7.87
C VAL A 56 -9.81 -1.45 7.14
N LEU A 57 -8.74 -0.74 7.47
CA LEU A 57 -8.30 0.44 6.75
C LEU A 57 -7.26 0.06 5.70
N VAL A 58 -7.44 0.56 4.49
CA VAL A 58 -6.48 0.35 3.40
C VAL A 58 -6.06 1.70 2.80
N PRO A 59 -4.93 2.26 3.24
CA PRO A 59 -4.34 3.43 2.59
C PRO A 59 -3.87 3.08 1.17
N VAL A 60 -4.33 3.84 0.18
CA VAL A 60 -4.08 3.60 -1.24
C VAL A 60 -3.32 4.78 -1.85
N ALA A 61 -2.11 4.53 -2.34
CA ALA A 61 -1.30 5.52 -3.06
C ALA A 61 -1.28 5.30 -4.59
N GLY A 62 -1.94 4.23 -5.05
CA GLY A 62 -1.84 3.73 -6.42
C GLY A 62 -0.74 2.67 -6.57
N GLY A 63 -0.63 2.12 -7.79
CA GLY A 63 0.36 1.11 -8.09
C GLY A 63 0.00 -0.33 -7.67
N PRO A 64 0.84 -1.30 -8.06
CA PRO A 64 0.51 -2.70 -7.95
C PRO A 64 0.50 -3.24 -6.50
N ASN A 65 1.31 -2.67 -5.60
CA ASN A 65 1.31 -3.06 -4.19
C ASN A 65 0.00 -2.62 -3.49
N SER A 66 -0.56 -1.45 -3.86
CA SER A 66 -1.87 -1.00 -3.35
C SER A 66 -2.99 -1.97 -3.76
N ARG A 67 -3.02 -2.42 -5.01
CA ARG A 67 -4.00 -3.43 -5.47
C ARG A 67 -3.86 -4.76 -4.71
N ARG A 68 -2.63 -5.20 -4.44
CA ARG A 68 -2.40 -6.41 -3.63
C ARG A 68 -2.87 -6.23 -2.19
N ALA A 69 -2.65 -5.05 -1.61
CA ALA A 69 -3.13 -4.73 -0.27
C ALA A 69 -4.67 -4.75 -0.19
N VAL A 70 -5.37 -4.16 -1.17
CA VAL A 70 -6.85 -4.23 -1.23
C VAL A 70 -7.33 -5.67 -1.34
N LYS A 71 -6.74 -6.48 -2.24
CA LYS A 71 -7.11 -7.90 -2.37
C LYS A 71 -6.89 -8.67 -1.07
N MET A 72 -5.75 -8.46 -0.40
CA MET A 72 -5.45 -9.09 0.88
C MET A 72 -6.46 -8.69 1.96
N ALA A 73 -6.77 -7.39 2.06
CA ALA A 73 -7.72 -6.86 3.03
C ALA A 73 -9.11 -7.48 2.85
N VAL A 74 -9.59 -7.60 1.61
CA VAL A 74 -10.89 -8.20 1.29
C VAL A 74 -10.91 -9.70 1.62
N VAL A 75 -9.86 -10.44 1.28
CA VAL A 75 -9.77 -11.87 1.62
C VAL A 75 -9.82 -12.07 3.13
N MET A 76 -9.10 -11.26 3.90
CA MET A 76 -9.11 -11.34 5.36
C MET A 76 -10.47 -10.94 5.94
N ALA A 77 -11.06 -9.84 5.44
CA ALA A 77 -12.36 -9.35 5.89
C ALA A 77 -13.50 -10.33 5.61
N ALA A 78 -13.44 -11.02 4.49
CA ALA A 78 -14.42 -12.03 4.10
C ALA A 78 -14.28 -13.36 4.88
N ALA A 79 -13.10 -13.62 5.45
CA ALA A 79 -12.82 -14.83 6.23
C ALA A 79 -13.26 -14.72 7.71
N GLU A 80 -13.64 -13.53 8.19
CA GLU A 80 -14.19 -13.35 9.54
C GLU A 80 -15.58 -13.99 9.64
N GLU A 81 -15.97 -14.47 10.82
CA GLU A 81 -17.32 -15.03 11.07
C GLU A 81 -18.43 -14.04 10.68
N THR A 82 -18.23 -12.75 10.97
CA THR A 82 -19.03 -11.65 10.45
C THR A 82 -18.15 -10.85 9.51
N PRO A 83 -18.47 -10.76 8.19
CA PRO A 83 -17.67 -10.07 7.23
C PRO A 83 -17.34 -8.63 7.65
N ALA A 84 -16.07 -8.28 7.66
CA ALA A 84 -15.58 -6.98 8.12
C ALA A 84 -15.75 -5.90 7.04
N ALA A 85 -15.94 -4.64 7.45
CA ALA A 85 -15.91 -3.52 6.52
C ALA A 85 -14.45 -3.23 6.06
N VAL A 86 -14.28 -2.89 4.78
CA VAL A 86 -12.99 -2.50 4.19
C VAL A 86 -13.12 -1.08 3.65
N ASP A 87 -12.37 -0.15 4.23
CA ASP A 87 -12.40 1.25 3.82
C ASP A 87 -11.08 1.62 3.15
N LEU A 88 -11.16 1.90 1.84
CA LEU A 88 -10.03 2.43 1.06
C LEU A 88 -9.95 3.93 1.30
N ILE A 89 -8.76 4.43 1.65
CA ILE A 89 -8.52 5.85 1.80
C ILE A 89 -7.38 6.34 0.91
N HIS A 90 -7.58 7.52 0.31
CA HIS A 90 -6.51 8.28 -0.31
C HIS A 90 -6.40 9.64 0.37
N VAL A 91 -5.18 10.00 0.78
CA VAL A 91 -4.93 11.27 1.48
C VAL A 91 -4.57 12.35 0.47
N VAL A 92 -5.25 13.50 0.57
CA VAL A 92 -4.97 14.70 -0.24
C VAL A 92 -4.66 15.89 0.67
N PRO A 93 -3.89 16.88 0.21
CA PRO A 93 -3.67 18.11 0.97
C PRO A 93 -4.99 18.82 1.30
N PRO A 94 -5.10 19.49 2.45
CA PRO A 94 -6.27 20.31 2.80
C PRO A 94 -6.55 21.37 1.73
N GLY A 95 -7.83 21.60 1.44
CA GLY A 95 -8.24 22.58 0.43
C GLY A 95 -7.90 22.18 -1.01
N SER A 96 -7.64 20.91 -1.27
CA SER A 96 -7.33 20.40 -2.60
C SER A 96 -8.43 20.72 -3.62
N LYS A 97 -8.02 21.12 -4.82
CA LYS A 97 -8.89 21.40 -5.96
C LYS A 97 -9.73 20.17 -6.36
N SER A 98 -10.85 20.41 -7.03
CA SER A 98 -11.71 19.34 -7.54
C SER A 98 -10.97 18.34 -8.42
N SER A 99 -10.03 18.79 -9.24
CA SER A 99 -9.19 17.91 -10.09
C SER A 99 -8.34 16.92 -9.27
N THR A 100 -7.75 17.37 -8.15
CA THR A 100 -7.00 16.53 -7.23
C THR A 100 -7.90 15.46 -6.59
N ARG A 101 -9.12 15.85 -6.20
CA ARG A 101 -10.10 14.90 -5.63
C ARG A 101 -10.61 13.89 -6.66
N VAL A 102 -10.80 14.31 -7.92
CA VAL A 102 -11.14 13.38 -9.02
C VAL A 102 -10.02 12.37 -9.23
N ARG A 103 -8.77 12.82 -9.28
CA ARG A 103 -7.60 11.93 -9.39
C ARG A 103 -7.50 10.96 -8.20
N ALA A 104 -7.75 11.44 -7.00
CA ALA A 104 -7.76 10.60 -5.80
C ALA A 104 -8.81 9.48 -5.91
N ARG A 105 -10.03 9.78 -6.39
CA ARG A 105 -11.07 8.77 -6.65
C ARG A 105 -10.64 7.76 -7.73
N GLN A 106 -10.01 8.22 -8.80
CA GLN A 106 -9.47 7.31 -9.82
C GLN A 106 -8.43 6.34 -9.24
N ILE A 107 -7.58 6.80 -8.31
CA ILE A 107 -6.59 5.96 -7.64
C ILE A 107 -7.26 4.89 -6.78
N THR A 108 -8.28 5.25 -5.99
CA THR A 108 -8.99 4.27 -5.15
C THR A 108 -9.78 3.27 -6.00
N SER A 109 -10.51 3.76 -7.01
CA SER A 109 -11.28 2.90 -7.93
C SER A 109 -10.37 1.94 -8.72
N TYR A 110 -9.20 2.42 -9.19
CA TYR A 110 -8.21 1.54 -9.83
C TYR A 110 -7.68 0.46 -8.88
N ALA A 111 -7.43 0.81 -7.62
CA ALA A 111 -6.98 -0.16 -6.64
C ALA A 111 -8.03 -1.24 -6.33
N ARG A 112 -9.32 -0.88 -6.42
CA ARG A 112 -10.46 -1.79 -6.23
C ARG A 112 -10.83 -2.60 -7.48
N GLU A 113 -10.38 -2.20 -8.66
CA GLU A 113 -10.79 -2.79 -9.94
C GLU A 113 -10.73 -4.33 -9.94
N GLY A 114 -11.83 -4.98 -10.35
CA GLY A 114 -11.97 -6.44 -10.37
C GLY A 114 -12.13 -7.09 -8.99
N ILE A 115 -12.43 -6.31 -7.95
CA ILE A 115 -12.71 -6.82 -6.60
C ILE A 115 -14.17 -6.54 -6.27
N GLU A 116 -14.96 -7.62 -6.18
CA GLU A 116 -16.36 -7.55 -5.75
C GLU A 116 -16.45 -7.94 -4.28
N TYR A 117 -16.74 -6.96 -3.45
CA TYR A 117 -16.98 -7.14 -2.01
C TYR A 117 -18.03 -6.14 -1.54
N PRO A 118 -19.15 -6.60 -0.91
CA PRO A 118 -20.27 -5.71 -0.59
C PRO A 118 -19.97 -4.67 0.49
N TYR A 119 -18.99 -4.95 1.36
CA TYR A 119 -18.65 -4.07 2.49
C TYR A 119 -17.38 -3.28 2.25
N ILE A 120 -17.10 -2.88 0.99
CA ILE A 120 -15.96 -2.05 0.63
C ILE A 120 -16.40 -0.62 0.30
N SER A 121 -15.73 0.37 0.87
CA SER A 121 -15.95 1.79 0.60
C SER A 121 -14.68 2.49 0.12
N GLU A 122 -14.85 3.65 -0.55
CA GLU A 122 -13.77 4.49 -1.07
C GLU A 122 -13.92 5.91 -0.52
N ASN A 123 -12.91 6.40 0.19
CA ASN A 123 -12.93 7.68 0.87
C ASN A 123 -11.69 8.51 0.56
N ILE A 124 -11.86 9.83 0.53
CA ILE A 124 -10.76 10.79 0.43
C ILE A 124 -10.62 11.48 1.77
N VAL A 125 -9.42 11.44 2.34
CA VAL A 125 -9.09 12.08 3.61
C VAL A 125 -8.21 13.29 3.36
N GLU A 126 -8.50 14.42 3.98
CA GLU A 126 -7.61 15.57 3.95
C GLU A 126 -6.55 15.49 5.05
N GLY A 127 -5.30 15.76 4.68
CA GLY A 127 -4.21 15.80 5.63
C GLY A 127 -2.98 16.53 5.07
N ALA A 128 -2.41 17.44 5.86
CA ALA A 128 -1.19 18.15 5.47
C ALA A 128 0.02 17.20 5.40
N ASN A 129 0.02 16.18 6.24
CA ASN A 129 1.07 15.17 6.30
C ASN A 129 0.44 13.78 6.25
N LEU A 130 0.96 12.92 5.38
CA LEU A 130 0.40 11.61 5.07
C LEU A 130 0.34 10.68 6.30
N VAL A 131 1.45 10.55 7.02
CA VAL A 131 1.55 9.61 8.16
C VAL A 131 0.58 9.97 9.28
N PRO A 132 0.56 11.21 9.81
CA PRO A 132 -0.42 11.60 10.82
C PRO A 132 -1.88 11.45 10.34
N ALA A 133 -2.18 11.79 9.09
CA ALA A 133 -3.53 11.67 8.56
C ALA A 133 -4.01 10.20 8.53
N ILE A 134 -3.15 9.27 8.12
CA ILE A 134 -3.48 7.84 8.11
C ILE A 134 -3.63 7.32 9.55
N LEU A 135 -2.74 7.69 10.47
CA LEU A 135 -2.80 7.26 11.87
C LEU A 135 -4.08 7.77 12.57
N GLU A 136 -4.47 9.01 12.30
CA GLU A 136 -5.73 9.57 12.81
C GLU A 136 -6.94 8.84 12.23
N ALA A 137 -6.96 8.63 10.92
CA ALA A 137 -8.01 7.86 10.25
C ALA A 137 -8.08 6.41 10.78
N ALA A 138 -6.97 5.84 11.22
CA ALA A 138 -6.90 4.45 11.67
C ALA A 138 -7.51 4.18 13.05
N LYS A 139 -7.77 5.21 13.87
CA LYS A 139 -8.29 5.06 15.24
C LYS A 139 -9.54 4.17 15.39
N PRO A 140 -10.56 4.26 14.51
CA PRO A 140 -11.75 3.42 14.59
C PRO A 140 -11.62 2.05 13.91
N TYR A 141 -10.41 1.63 13.50
CA TYR A 141 -10.16 0.38 12.80
C TYR A 141 -9.42 -0.63 13.67
N ASP A 142 -9.53 -1.90 13.30
CA ASP A 142 -8.89 -3.02 14.00
C ASP A 142 -7.61 -3.48 13.29
N LEU A 143 -7.51 -3.18 11.98
CA LEU A 143 -6.45 -3.61 11.11
C LEU A 143 -6.14 -2.55 10.05
N ILE A 144 -4.86 -2.33 9.78
CA ILE A 144 -4.38 -1.59 8.61
C ILE A 144 -3.73 -2.60 7.65
N VAL A 145 -4.13 -2.56 6.38
CA VAL A 145 -3.44 -3.30 5.30
C VAL A 145 -2.96 -2.31 4.27
N MET A 146 -1.65 -2.27 4.00
CA MET A 146 -1.08 -1.30 3.07
C MET A 146 -0.06 -1.94 2.14
N GLY A 147 0.14 -1.35 0.96
CA GLY A 147 1.21 -1.73 0.05
C GLY A 147 2.54 -1.15 0.48
N ALA A 148 3.62 -1.90 0.28
CA ALA A 148 4.97 -1.36 0.37
C ALA A 148 5.15 -0.26 -0.69
N SER A 149 5.84 0.85 -0.34
CA SER A 149 6.19 1.88 -1.30
C SER A 149 7.21 1.35 -2.31
N GLU A 150 6.98 1.64 -3.59
CA GLU A 150 7.95 1.39 -4.67
C GLU A 150 8.64 2.73 -4.98
N GLU A 151 9.64 3.10 -4.20
CA GLU A 151 10.51 4.22 -4.55
C GLU A 151 11.72 3.71 -5.34
N PRO A 152 11.85 4.08 -6.64
CA PRO A 152 12.90 3.53 -7.50
C PRO A 152 14.33 4.00 -7.13
N ILE A 153 14.44 5.03 -6.28
CA ILE A 153 15.71 5.75 -6.07
C ILE A 153 16.60 5.09 -5.00
N PHE A 154 16.04 4.30 -4.10
CA PHE A 154 16.79 3.72 -2.97
C PHE A 154 16.70 2.20 -2.98
N ARG A 155 17.75 1.54 -3.45
CA ARG A 155 17.87 0.07 -3.53
C ARG A 155 17.77 -0.64 -2.17
N ASN A 156 17.91 0.11 -1.07
CA ASN A 156 17.93 -0.44 0.30
C ASN A 156 16.63 -0.21 1.07
N ILE A 157 15.59 0.36 0.44
CA ILE A 157 14.30 0.58 1.08
C ILE A 157 13.41 -0.62 0.84
N LEU A 158 13.20 -1.42 1.87
CA LEU A 158 12.43 -2.67 1.80
C LEU A 158 10.93 -2.43 1.64
N ILE A 159 10.38 -1.48 2.38
CA ILE A 159 8.94 -1.19 2.43
C ILE A 159 8.58 0.30 2.29
N GLY A 160 9.57 1.19 2.29
CA GLY A 160 9.43 2.64 2.22
C GLY A 160 9.25 3.32 3.58
N PRO A 161 9.80 4.54 3.73
CA PRO A 161 9.90 5.24 5.02
C PRO A 161 8.53 5.59 5.61
N MET A 162 7.55 5.98 4.80
CA MET A 162 6.20 6.30 5.26
C MET A 162 5.46 5.05 5.75
N THR A 163 5.55 3.95 4.99
CA THR A 163 4.97 2.65 5.37
C THR A 163 5.57 2.16 6.68
N GLU A 164 6.88 2.32 6.83
CA GLU A 164 7.60 1.98 8.05
C GLU A 164 7.13 2.82 9.23
N GLN A 165 6.99 4.15 9.07
CA GLN A 165 6.51 5.03 10.13
C GLN A 165 5.09 4.70 10.57
N ILE A 166 4.17 4.46 9.63
CA ILE A 166 2.81 4.05 9.95
C ILE A 166 2.82 2.73 10.72
N ALA A 167 3.56 1.73 10.23
CA ALA A 167 3.65 0.45 10.91
C ALA A 167 4.26 0.58 12.32
N LYS A 168 5.22 1.48 12.54
CA LYS A 168 5.80 1.77 13.86
C LYS A 168 4.80 2.38 14.84
N GLN A 169 4.05 3.38 14.38
CA GLN A 169 3.26 4.25 15.25
C GLN A 169 1.81 3.80 15.42
N ALA A 170 1.29 2.94 14.53
CA ALA A 170 -0.08 2.45 14.63
C ALA A 170 -0.30 1.64 15.92
N ASP A 171 -1.43 1.88 16.58
CA ASP A 171 -1.88 1.16 17.77
C ASP A 171 -2.59 -0.15 17.42
N VAL A 172 -2.90 -0.37 16.15
CA VAL A 172 -3.55 -1.57 15.63
C VAL A 172 -2.57 -2.45 14.87
N THR A 173 -2.96 -3.69 14.59
CA THR A 173 -2.18 -4.59 13.74
C THR A 173 -2.01 -3.99 12.35
N VAL A 174 -0.80 -4.07 11.79
CA VAL A 174 -0.47 -3.58 10.46
C VAL A 174 0.08 -4.72 9.61
N ILE A 175 -0.45 -4.85 8.41
CA ILE A 175 0.04 -5.77 7.38
C ILE A 175 0.57 -4.95 6.22
N VAL A 176 1.84 -5.15 5.89
CA VAL A 176 2.46 -4.53 4.71
C VAL A 176 2.62 -5.58 3.62
N VAL A 177 2.01 -5.33 2.47
CA VAL A 177 2.03 -6.25 1.33
C VAL A 177 3.02 -5.78 0.29
N LYS A 178 3.95 -6.65 -0.10
CA LYS A 178 4.88 -6.42 -1.19
C LYS A 178 4.68 -7.48 -2.25
N ARG A 179 4.43 -7.05 -3.48
CA ARG A 179 4.28 -7.95 -4.62
C ARG A 179 5.62 -8.59 -4.99
N ARG A 180 5.58 -9.83 -5.43
CA ARG A 180 6.69 -10.46 -6.13
C ARG A 180 7.13 -9.57 -7.29
N SER A 181 8.42 -9.20 -7.32
CA SER A 181 9.04 -8.51 -8.44
C SER A 181 10.10 -9.44 -9.05
N SER A 182 10.02 -9.70 -10.35
CA SER A 182 11.15 -10.35 -11.01
C SER A 182 12.27 -9.32 -11.24
N ARG A 183 13.51 -9.68 -10.99
CA ARG A 183 14.69 -8.83 -11.26
C ARG A 183 14.72 -8.31 -12.70
N LEU A 184 14.20 -9.08 -13.65
CA LEU A 184 14.05 -8.69 -15.05
C LEU A 184 13.09 -7.49 -15.24
N GLN A 185 11.97 -7.43 -14.52
CA GLN A 185 11.03 -6.30 -14.62
C GLN A 185 11.60 -5.02 -14.01
N SER A 186 12.40 -5.12 -12.96
CA SER A 186 13.12 -3.98 -12.39
C SER A 186 14.17 -3.43 -13.36
N PHE A 187 14.88 -4.30 -14.06
CA PHE A 187 15.90 -3.92 -15.02
C PHE A 187 15.33 -3.27 -16.29
N VAL A 188 14.24 -3.84 -16.83
CA VAL A 188 13.54 -3.30 -18.01
C VAL A 188 12.92 -1.94 -17.74
N ARG A 189 12.31 -1.73 -16.54
CA ARG A 189 11.81 -0.41 -16.14
C ARG A 189 12.91 0.64 -16.01
N GLN A 190 14.10 0.25 -15.56
CA GLN A 190 15.24 1.15 -15.39
C GLN A 190 15.93 1.53 -16.69
N THR A 191 15.86 0.65 -17.71
CA THR A 191 16.64 0.82 -18.95
C THR A 191 15.80 1.28 -20.14
N MET A 192 14.48 1.07 -20.14
CA MET A 192 13.63 1.30 -21.32
C MET A 192 12.51 2.33 -21.13
N LEU A 193 12.25 2.80 -19.93
CA LEU A 193 11.31 3.89 -19.72
C LEU A 193 12.08 5.16 -19.40
N PRO A 194 11.97 6.22 -20.24
CA PRO A 194 12.40 7.54 -19.83
C PRO A 194 11.63 7.94 -18.57
N PRO A 195 12.19 8.82 -17.71
CA PRO A 195 11.46 9.35 -16.57
C PRO A 195 10.10 9.83 -17.11
N THR A 196 9.02 9.34 -16.51
CA THR A 196 7.67 9.78 -16.85
C THR A 196 7.63 11.28 -16.58
N GLU A 197 7.76 12.07 -17.64
CA GLU A 197 7.40 13.48 -17.58
C GLU A 197 5.95 13.55 -17.06
N PRO A 198 5.64 14.55 -16.22
CA PRO A 198 4.26 14.78 -15.81
C PRO A 198 3.44 14.87 -17.10
N VAL A 199 2.41 14.03 -17.24
CA VAL A 199 1.49 14.11 -18.37
C VAL A 199 0.91 15.53 -18.36
N GLU A 200 1.40 16.40 -19.22
CA GLU A 200 0.76 17.68 -19.51
C GLU A 200 -0.60 17.35 -20.14
N LEU A 201 -1.65 17.58 -19.36
CA LEU A 201 -2.99 17.53 -19.90
C LEU A 201 -3.11 18.62 -20.98
N PRO A 202 -3.75 18.35 -22.14
CA PRO A 202 -3.96 19.35 -23.17
C PRO A 202 -4.63 20.59 -22.54
N ARG A 203 -4.05 21.77 -22.80
CA ARG A 203 -4.67 23.05 -22.44
C ARG A 203 -6.00 23.14 -23.16
N ILE A 204 -7.07 23.24 -22.40
CA ILE A 204 -8.34 23.66 -22.95
C ILE A 204 -8.17 25.13 -23.29
N GLU A 205 -8.03 25.45 -24.59
CA GLU A 205 -8.14 26.83 -25.10
C GLU A 205 -9.57 27.26 -24.82
N ASN A 206 -9.72 28.16 -23.87
CA ASN A 206 -10.94 28.90 -23.71
C ASN A 206 -11.04 29.79 -24.95
N GLY A 207 -11.98 29.47 -25.83
CA GLY A 207 -12.34 30.35 -26.94
C GLY A 207 -12.78 31.69 -26.38
N ASP A 208 -11.98 32.73 -26.67
CA ASP A 208 -12.37 34.10 -26.47
C ASP A 208 -13.57 34.41 -27.41
N GLU A 209 -14.72 34.58 -26.83
CA GLU A 209 -15.78 35.35 -27.47
C GLU A 209 -15.30 36.80 -27.53
N GLN A 210 -15.08 37.31 -28.72
CA GLN A 210 -14.99 38.75 -28.99
C GLN A 210 -16.33 39.28 -29.48
N PRO A 211 -16.62 40.59 -29.24
CA PRO A 211 -17.90 41.25 -29.19
C PRO A 211 -18.63 41.41 -30.51
#